data_3aab0d477c718decbde231561506ade2
#
_entry.id   3aab0d477c718decbde231561506ade2
#
_cell.length_a   1.000
_cell.length_b   1.000
_cell.length_c   1.000
_cell.angle_alpha   90.00
_cell.angle_beta   90.00
_cell.angle_gamma   90.00
#
_symmetry.space_group_name_H-M   'P 1'
#
loop_
_entity.id
_entity.type
_entity.pdbx_description
1 polymer ?
#
loop_
_entity_poly.entity_id
_entity_poly.type
_entity_poly.pdbx_seq_one_letter_code
_entity_poly.pdbx_strand_id
1 'polypeptide(L)'
;MTPLDALSDPHLAAREYLGMIETPGGAAVGPVRPFKAPGLPVADQAVRLQASDQAPTPDQRVPLKLRPFSELRLIEMTISWAGPYVGNVLSPLGVEVIKIESTAPFDGFRTQRPYDHGMRPGQESLVHDNRFYEAGGLFNAVNKGKKDCVINLNAPEGREAFLSLVANSDGLVANFSAHVLPHLGLDFETLHKANPKFVVVRMPAFGVDGPYSDAVGYGSIIEAMGGVAHRQGYEHEAARVSNIYFPDPTAGIHAANAFLAGVFHADQTGEGMEIDLSQHEAMWQHSGEAIVLASVHSRDIGRLGNREPGDDFADFISTTDSWVAVVAPDTAAANVKDALKDAPRLTAQELVEAVKLAGGKAQICLDPWSAPNESPVSSHLDVVEHPVTGPMRHLASPFVVDGTRPTPRSHAPLFDQDTDEVLRTVGQLDESSIRSLRQAGHIGGTLPPPAELGFIYK
;
A
#
# COMPACT_ATOMS: atom_id res chain seq x y z
N MET A 1 -11.86 -17.06 -2.41
CA MET A 1 -11.74 -17.85 -1.15
C MET A 1 -12.72 -17.29 -0.14
N THR A 2 -13.46 -18.12 0.54
CA THR A 2 -14.34 -17.71 1.64
C THR A 2 -13.58 -17.72 2.96
N PRO A 3 -14.08 -17.05 4.03
CA PRO A 3 -13.49 -17.16 5.36
C PRO A 3 -13.46 -18.61 5.90
N LEU A 4 -14.45 -19.42 5.56
CA LEU A 4 -14.48 -20.84 5.95
C LEU A 4 -13.42 -21.66 5.20
N ASP A 5 -13.20 -21.39 3.89
CA ASP A 5 -12.14 -22.01 3.11
C ASP A 5 -10.76 -21.70 3.68
N ALA A 6 -10.54 -20.47 4.17
CA ALA A 6 -9.28 -20.03 4.75
C ALA A 6 -8.85 -20.90 5.95
N LEU A 7 -9.80 -21.41 6.74
CA LEU A 7 -9.50 -22.27 7.90
C LEU A 7 -8.84 -23.59 7.52
N SER A 8 -8.99 -24.05 6.28
CA SER A 8 -8.42 -25.28 5.75
C SER A 8 -7.45 -25.06 4.58
N ASP A 9 -7.09 -23.81 4.30
CA ASP A 9 -6.20 -23.47 3.19
C ASP A 9 -4.78 -23.98 3.47
N PRO A 10 -4.18 -24.78 2.58
CA PRO A 10 -2.87 -25.38 2.81
C PRO A 10 -1.73 -24.37 2.82
N HIS A 11 -1.90 -23.21 2.17
CA HIS A 11 -0.88 -22.16 2.15
C HIS A 11 -0.85 -21.40 3.46
N LEU A 12 -2.02 -20.97 3.97
CA LEU A 12 -2.12 -20.31 5.27
C LEU A 12 -1.66 -21.22 6.40
N ALA A 13 -1.97 -22.54 6.30
CA ALA A 13 -1.49 -23.54 7.25
C ALA A 13 0.04 -23.71 7.20
N ALA A 14 0.64 -23.88 6.02
CA ALA A 14 2.10 -24.01 5.85
C ALA A 14 2.86 -22.77 6.33
N ARG A 15 2.24 -21.61 6.25
CA ARG A 15 2.81 -20.33 6.71
C ARG A 15 2.53 -20.03 8.19
N GLU A 16 1.79 -20.89 8.88
CA GLU A 16 1.41 -20.70 10.30
C GLU A 16 0.70 -19.35 10.53
N TYR A 17 -0.10 -18.93 9.53
CA TYR A 17 -0.75 -17.62 9.55
C TYR A 17 -1.95 -17.58 10.50
N LEU A 18 -2.63 -18.72 10.70
CA LEU A 18 -3.79 -18.85 11.58
C LEU A 18 -3.39 -19.49 12.90
N GLY A 19 -3.95 -19.02 13.98
CA GLY A 19 -3.71 -19.55 15.32
C GLY A 19 -4.92 -19.40 16.23
N MET A 20 -4.83 -19.98 17.43
CA MET A 20 -5.84 -19.85 18.46
C MET A 20 -5.81 -18.46 19.08
N ILE A 21 -6.94 -17.80 19.14
CA ILE A 21 -7.16 -16.52 19.82
C ILE A 21 -8.24 -16.67 20.88
N GLU A 22 -8.09 -15.98 22.00
CA GLU A 22 -9.13 -15.93 23.03
C GLU A 22 -10.12 -14.80 22.73
N THR A 23 -11.41 -15.12 22.72
CA THR A 23 -12.50 -14.16 22.56
C THR A 23 -13.40 -14.18 23.80
N PRO A 24 -14.25 -13.18 24.03
CA PRO A 24 -15.22 -13.21 25.12
C PRO A 24 -16.19 -14.43 25.08
N GLY A 25 -16.36 -15.02 23.87
CA GLY A 25 -17.22 -16.21 23.66
C GLY A 25 -16.46 -17.55 23.73
N GLY A 26 -15.15 -17.54 24.01
CA GLY A 26 -14.30 -18.73 24.03
C GLY A 26 -13.17 -18.69 23.01
N ALA A 27 -12.47 -19.80 22.84
CA ALA A 27 -11.36 -19.89 21.88
C ALA A 27 -11.89 -19.93 20.44
N ALA A 28 -11.21 -19.22 19.54
CA ALA A 28 -11.50 -19.16 18.12
C ALA A 28 -10.21 -19.25 17.29
N VAL A 29 -10.30 -19.54 16.01
CA VAL A 29 -9.18 -19.46 15.08
C VAL A 29 -9.23 -18.11 14.38
N GLY A 30 -8.08 -17.44 14.30
CA GLY A 30 -7.96 -16.16 13.62
C GLY A 30 -6.53 -15.86 13.16
N PRO A 31 -6.31 -14.78 12.41
CA PRO A 31 -4.98 -14.37 11.97
C PRO A 31 -4.14 -13.94 13.18
N VAL A 32 -2.88 -14.40 13.23
CA VAL A 32 -2.01 -14.14 14.39
C VAL A 32 -0.90 -13.14 14.11
N ARG A 33 -0.49 -12.96 12.86
CA ARG A 33 0.57 -12.01 12.49
C ARG A 33 0.51 -11.58 11.03
N PRO A 34 0.79 -10.30 10.71
CA PRO A 34 0.75 -9.79 9.32
C PRO A 34 2.01 -10.11 8.51
N PHE A 35 3.12 -10.55 9.16
CA PHE A 35 4.38 -10.89 8.50
C PHE A 35 5.23 -11.82 9.37
N LYS A 36 6.15 -12.56 8.75
CA LYS A 36 7.15 -13.38 9.42
C LYS A 36 8.44 -12.57 9.59
N ALA A 37 8.95 -12.51 10.81
CA ALA A 37 10.18 -11.82 11.15
C ALA A 37 10.97 -12.67 12.15
N PRO A 38 11.98 -13.45 11.70
CA PRO A 38 12.85 -14.21 12.57
C PRO A 38 13.54 -13.27 13.58
N GLY A 39 13.51 -13.62 14.86
CA GLY A 39 14.11 -12.81 15.92
C GLY A 39 13.22 -11.75 16.55
N LEU A 40 12.08 -11.38 15.94
CA LEU A 40 11.06 -10.65 16.69
C LEU A 40 10.29 -11.64 17.58
N PRO A 41 10.10 -11.32 18.87
CA PRO A 41 9.37 -12.20 19.76
C PRO A 41 7.95 -12.38 19.23
N VAL A 42 7.62 -13.61 18.83
CA VAL A 42 6.23 -14.00 18.64
C VAL A 42 5.66 -14.19 20.04
N ALA A 43 4.56 -13.51 20.34
CA ALA A 43 3.83 -13.83 21.55
C ALA A 43 3.31 -15.28 21.40
N ASP A 44 4.03 -16.24 21.96
CA ASP A 44 3.64 -17.66 22.01
C ASP A 44 2.40 -17.94 22.83
N GLN A 45 1.80 -16.92 23.38
CA GLN A 45 0.56 -17.00 24.14
C GLN A 45 -0.46 -16.07 23.48
N ALA A 46 -1.65 -16.60 23.30
CA ALA A 46 -2.82 -15.79 23.01
C ALA A 46 -2.70 -14.46 23.78
N VAL A 47 -2.65 -13.35 23.04
CA VAL A 47 -2.63 -12.04 23.69
C VAL A 47 -3.90 -12.01 24.53
N ARG A 48 -3.76 -12.37 25.81
CA ARG A 48 -4.82 -12.12 26.76
C ARG A 48 -4.93 -10.61 26.81
N LEU A 49 -5.96 -10.08 26.18
CA LEU A 49 -6.48 -8.79 26.54
C LEU A 49 -7.07 -8.91 27.95
N GLN A 50 -6.20 -9.20 28.92
CA GLN A 50 -6.50 -8.86 30.28
C GLN A 50 -6.48 -7.35 30.28
N ALA A 51 -7.65 -6.76 30.40
CA ALA A 51 -7.73 -5.41 30.94
C ALA A 51 -6.99 -5.47 32.28
N SER A 52 -5.69 -5.25 32.26
CA SER A 52 -4.97 -4.96 33.48
C SER A 52 -5.41 -3.55 33.84
N ASP A 53 -6.15 -3.42 34.93
CA ASP A 53 -6.53 -2.12 35.51
C ASP A 53 -5.29 -1.28 35.94
N GLN A 54 -4.09 -1.79 35.65
CA GLN A 54 -2.83 -1.12 35.93
C GLN A 54 -2.09 -0.84 34.61
N ALA A 55 -2.32 0.34 34.06
CA ALA A 55 -1.37 0.90 33.10
C ALA A 55 0.04 0.91 33.77
N PRO A 56 1.10 0.49 33.05
CA PRO A 56 2.46 0.56 33.57
C PRO A 56 2.75 2.01 34.03
N THR A 57 3.24 2.15 35.26
CA THR A 57 3.62 3.46 35.79
C THR A 57 4.70 4.10 34.91
N PRO A 58 4.73 5.44 34.76
CA PRO A 58 5.72 6.12 33.92
C PRO A 58 7.17 5.71 34.19
N ASP A 59 7.52 5.38 35.43
CA ASP A 59 8.87 4.94 35.86
C ASP A 59 9.27 3.54 35.34
N GLN A 60 8.35 2.74 34.83
CA GLN A 60 8.64 1.41 34.26
C GLN A 60 8.86 1.43 32.76
N ARG A 61 8.71 2.58 32.11
CA ARG A 61 8.97 2.73 30.69
C ARG A 61 10.46 2.92 30.45
N VAL A 62 11.11 1.94 29.88
CA VAL A 62 12.45 2.13 29.32
C VAL A 62 12.33 3.16 28.19
N PRO A 63 13.06 4.29 28.24
CA PRO A 63 13.03 5.27 27.16
C PRO A 63 13.53 4.60 25.87
N LEU A 64 12.64 4.39 24.92
CA LEU A 64 13.01 3.89 23.59
C LEU A 64 13.74 5.02 22.87
N LYS A 65 15.03 4.85 22.60
CA LYS A 65 15.79 5.79 21.78
C LYS A 65 15.51 5.47 20.32
N LEU A 66 14.51 6.16 19.74
CA LEU A 66 14.21 6.10 18.32
C LEU A 66 15.02 7.15 17.58
N ARG A 67 15.59 6.78 16.43
CA ARG A 67 16.14 7.76 15.49
C ARG A 67 15.00 8.56 14.84
N PRO A 68 15.18 9.87 14.59
CA PRO A 68 14.21 10.63 13.78
C PRO A 68 14.05 9.99 12.40
N PHE A 69 12.85 10.04 11.84
CA PHE A 69 12.59 9.51 10.49
C PHE A 69 13.46 10.17 9.42
N SER A 70 13.89 11.42 9.64
CA SER A 70 14.81 12.13 8.74
C SER A 70 16.24 11.57 8.70
N GLU A 71 16.60 10.69 9.63
CA GLU A 71 17.87 9.97 9.64
C GLU A 71 17.76 8.58 9.02
N LEU A 72 16.55 8.15 8.64
CA LEU A 72 16.31 6.85 8.04
C LEU A 72 16.36 6.93 6.52
N ARG A 73 16.93 5.90 5.91
CA ARG A 73 17.02 5.72 4.46
C ARG A 73 16.50 4.35 4.03
N LEU A 74 15.51 4.36 3.17
CA LEU A 74 14.89 3.20 2.59
C LEU A 74 15.26 3.07 1.10
N ILE A 75 15.76 1.92 0.69
CA ILE A 75 15.89 1.53 -0.71
C ILE A 75 14.58 0.85 -1.14
N GLU A 76 14.00 1.28 -2.24
CA GLU A 76 12.84 0.63 -2.85
C GLU A 76 13.21 -0.07 -4.15
N MET A 77 13.13 -1.39 -4.17
CA MET A 77 13.14 -2.20 -5.38
C MET A 77 11.70 -2.66 -5.66
N THR A 78 10.88 -1.73 -6.14
CA THR A 78 9.43 -1.93 -6.21
C THR A 78 8.84 -1.43 -7.53
N ILE A 79 7.73 -2.04 -7.94
CA ILE A 79 6.95 -1.66 -9.13
C ILE A 79 5.46 -1.60 -8.80
N SER A 80 4.69 -0.97 -9.67
CA SER A 80 3.23 -0.88 -9.61
C SER A 80 2.74 -0.08 -8.40
N TRP A 81 1.97 -0.68 -7.48
CA TRP A 81 1.33 0.06 -6.39
C TRP A 81 1.79 -0.38 -5.00
N ALA A 82 1.65 -1.67 -4.66
CA ALA A 82 1.85 -2.18 -3.29
C ALA A 82 3.21 -1.79 -2.70
N GLY A 83 4.29 -2.06 -3.42
CA GLY A 83 5.64 -1.71 -3.00
C GLY A 83 5.89 -0.20 -2.96
N PRO A 84 5.63 0.56 -4.04
CA PRO A 84 5.81 2.02 -4.03
C PRO A 84 4.97 2.75 -2.99
N TYR A 85 3.86 2.15 -2.52
CA TYR A 85 3.05 2.74 -1.47
C TYR A 85 3.78 2.83 -0.12
N VAL A 86 4.78 1.97 0.12
CA VAL A 86 5.62 2.02 1.32
C VAL A 86 6.33 3.37 1.44
N GLY A 87 7.07 3.78 0.40
CA GLY A 87 7.73 5.07 0.39
C GLY A 87 6.78 6.25 0.28
N ASN A 88 5.61 6.07 -0.37
CA ASN A 88 4.56 7.08 -0.38
C ASN A 88 4.04 7.41 1.04
N VAL A 89 4.04 6.42 1.94
CA VAL A 89 3.67 6.60 3.37
C VAL A 89 4.84 7.20 4.16
N LEU A 90 6.07 6.72 3.95
CA LEU A 90 7.22 7.04 4.78
C LEU A 90 7.92 8.37 4.37
N SER A 91 7.95 8.71 3.09
CA SER A 91 8.62 9.91 2.60
C SER A 91 8.05 11.22 3.18
N PRO A 92 6.72 11.44 3.27
CA PRO A 92 6.18 12.63 3.92
C PRO A 92 6.54 12.73 5.40
N LEU A 93 6.72 11.58 6.08
CA LEU A 93 7.13 11.53 7.49
C LEU A 93 8.61 11.84 7.69
N GLY A 94 9.39 11.88 6.62
CA GLY A 94 10.79 12.32 6.67
C GLY A 94 11.81 11.29 6.21
N VAL A 95 11.46 10.03 6.01
CA VAL A 95 12.38 8.99 5.52
C VAL A 95 12.88 9.36 4.13
N GLU A 96 14.20 9.26 3.91
CA GLU A 96 14.77 9.35 2.57
C GLU A 96 14.51 8.05 1.83
N VAL A 97 13.78 8.11 0.71
CA VAL A 97 13.41 6.95 -0.09
C VAL A 97 14.11 7.01 -1.44
N ILE A 98 14.90 5.98 -1.74
CA ILE A 98 15.62 5.82 -3.01
C ILE A 98 14.95 4.69 -3.79
N LYS A 99 14.24 5.04 -4.86
CA LYS A 99 13.65 4.06 -5.77
C LYS A 99 14.72 3.61 -6.76
N ILE A 100 14.95 2.29 -6.80
CA ILE A 100 15.84 1.68 -7.79
C ILE A 100 15.01 1.28 -8.99
N GLU A 101 15.38 1.82 -10.15
CA GLU A 101 14.75 1.49 -11.41
C GLU A 101 15.75 0.87 -12.41
N SER A 102 15.23 0.35 -13.50
CA SER A 102 16.00 -0.24 -14.61
C SER A 102 15.33 0.15 -15.93
N THR A 103 16.11 0.20 -16.99
CA THR A 103 15.58 0.40 -18.34
C THR A 103 14.83 -0.82 -18.89
N ALA A 104 15.09 -2.02 -18.33
CA ALA A 104 14.39 -3.27 -18.69
C ALA A 104 14.59 -4.34 -17.59
N PRO A 105 13.54 -4.78 -16.87
CA PRO A 105 12.17 -4.23 -16.89
C PRO A 105 12.08 -2.90 -16.15
N PHE A 106 11.16 -2.03 -16.55
CA PHE A 106 10.84 -0.77 -15.89
C PHE A 106 9.47 -0.84 -15.19
N ASP A 107 9.17 0.16 -14.34
CA ASP A 107 7.88 0.24 -13.66
C ASP A 107 6.75 0.54 -14.68
N GLY A 108 5.82 -0.40 -14.84
CA GLY A 108 4.70 -0.28 -15.77
C GLY A 108 3.80 0.95 -15.50
N PHE A 109 3.79 1.49 -14.29
CA PHE A 109 3.04 2.70 -13.97
C PHE A 109 3.60 3.95 -14.65
N ARG A 110 4.87 3.96 -15.07
CA ARG A 110 5.41 5.04 -15.91
C ARG A 110 4.81 5.06 -17.31
N THR A 111 4.41 3.91 -17.86
CA THR A 111 3.96 3.79 -19.26
C THR A 111 2.46 3.78 -19.43
N GLN A 112 1.71 3.92 -18.35
CA GLN A 112 0.28 4.09 -18.45
C GLN A 112 -0.03 5.39 -19.18
N ARG A 113 -0.88 5.28 -20.22
CA ARG A 113 -1.25 6.45 -21.03
C ARG A 113 -1.85 7.52 -20.13
N PRO A 114 -1.49 8.78 -20.34
CA PRO A 114 -2.05 9.91 -19.59
C PRO A 114 -3.59 9.92 -19.55
N TYR A 115 -4.25 9.41 -20.59
CA TYR A 115 -5.72 9.35 -20.68
C TYR A 115 -6.38 8.36 -19.74
N ASP A 116 -5.67 7.29 -19.37
CA ASP A 116 -6.29 6.20 -18.62
C ASP A 116 -6.49 6.60 -17.14
N HIS A 117 -5.74 7.61 -16.65
CA HIS A 117 -5.69 7.89 -15.22
C HIS A 117 -5.56 9.38 -14.83
N GLY A 118 -6.06 10.33 -15.62
CA GLY A 118 -6.23 11.68 -15.12
C GLY A 118 -5.82 12.85 -15.99
N MET A 119 -5.24 12.66 -17.16
CA MET A 119 -5.16 13.75 -18.14
C MET A 119 -6.50 13.92 -18.84
N ARG A 120 -7.01 15.15 -18.82
CA ARG A 120 -8.22 15.49 -19.59
C ARG A 120 -7.91 15.43 -21.09
N PRO A 121 -8.85 15.03 -21.95
CA PRO A 121 -8.70 15.20 -23.39
C PRO A 121 -8.28 16.65 -23.72
N GLY A 122 -7.26 16.80 -24.55
CA GLY A 122 -6.69 18.11 -24.90
C GLY A 122 -5.44 18.51 -24.10
N GLN A 123 -5.01 17.71 -23.14
CA GLN A 123 -3.74 17.91 -22.41
C GLN A 123 -2.56 17.14 -23.01
N GLU A 124 -2.76 16.49 -24.15
CA GLU A 124 -1.72 15.74 -24.87
C GLU A 124 -0.49 16.57 -25.23
N SER A 125 -0.70 17.89 -25.37
CA SER A 125 0.37 18.84 -25.63
C SER A 125 1.33 19.05 -24.47
N LEU A 126 1.00 18.57 -23.27
CA LEU A 126 1.87 18.68 -22.09
C LEU A 126 3.03 17.67 -22.09
N VAL A 127 3.02 16.69 -22.99
CA VAL A 127 4.08 15.68 -23.14
C VAL A 127 4.94 15.99 -24.36
N HIS A 128 5.63 17.14 -24.34
CA HIS A 128 6.31 17.69 -25.53
C HIS A 128 7.58 16.98 -25.97
N ASP A 129 8.23 16.13 -25.16
CA ASP A 129 9.60 15.67 -25.46
C ASP A 129 9.76 14.15 -25.55
N ASN A 130 8.79 13.40 -26.04
CA ASN A 130 8.85 11.93 -26.03
C ASN A 130 9.02 11.29 -24.62
N ARG A 131 8.90 12.07 -23.53
CA ARG A 131 8.96 11.60 -22.14
C ARG A 131 7.57 11.41 -21.54
N PHE A 132 6.64 10.81 -22.31
CA PHE A 132 5.28 10.51 -21.85
C PHE A 132 5.28 9.66 -20.55
N TYR A 133 6.34 8.88 -20.32
CA TYR A 133 6.52 8.07 -19.12
C TYR A 133 6.71 8.90 -17.85
N GLU A 134 6.96 10.18 -17.96
CA GLU A 134 7.00 11.12 -16.82
C GLU A 134 5.60 11.65 -16.46
N ALA A 135 4.63 11.45 -17.34
CA ALA A 135 3.25 11.89 -17.15
C ALA A 135 2.33 10.80 -16.58
N GLY A 136 2.86 9.65 -16.22
CA GLY A 136 2.10 8.52 -15.66
C GLY A 136 1.41 8.90 -14.34
N GLY A 137 0.08 9.09 -14.35
CA GLY A 137 -0.67 9.56 -13.19
C GLY A 137 -0.55 8.66 -11.96
N LEU A 138 -0.55 7.33 -12.15
CA LEU A 138 -0.37 6.38 -11.06
C LEU A 138 1.05 6.39 -10.52
N PHE A 139 2.06 6.47 -11.41
CA PHE A 139 3.45 6.60 -10.97
C PHE A 139 3.63 7.85 -10.11
N ASN A 140 3.15 8.99 -10.61
CA ASN A 140 3.25 10.26 -9.91
C ASN A 140 2.48 10.27 -8.58
N ALA A 141 1.37 9.54 -8.48
CA ALA A 141 0.57 9.47 -7.25
C ALA A 141 1.30 8.75 -6.10
N VAL A 142 2.11 7.72 -6.39
CA VAL A 142 2.71 6.86 -5.36
C VAL A 142 4.21 7.02 -5.18
N ASN A 143 4.85 7.90 -5.96
CA ASN A 143 6.30 8.10 -5.89
C ASN A 143 6.74 9.52 -5.49
N LYS A 144 5.81 10.36 -4.99
CA LYS A 144 6.12 11.70 -4.48
C LYS A 144 7.18 11.66 -3.38
N GLY A 145 8.11 12.60 -3.42
CA GLY A 145 9.11 12.80 -2.38
C GLY A 145 10.24 11.78 -2.38
N LYS A 146 10.32 10.91 -3.40
CA LYS A 146 11.40 9.93 -3.57
C LYS A 146 12.50 10.48 -4.46
N LYS A 147 13.68 9.83 -4.39
CA LYS A 147 14.78 9.97 -5.37
C LYS A 147 14.74 8.76 -6.31
N ASP A 148 15.10 8.97 -7.57
CA ASP A 148 15.22 7.89 -8.56
C ASP A 148 16.69 7.57 -8.84
N CYS A 149 17.01 6.27 -8.86
CA CYS A 149 18.35 5.77 -9.14
C CYS A 149 18.27 4.59 -10.09
N VAL A 150 18.73 4.77 -11.32
CA VAL A 150 18.68 3.76 -12.37
C VAL A 150 19.96 2.94 -12.37
N ILE A 151 19.83 1.63 -12.09
CA ILE A 151 20.96 0.68 -11.99
C ILE A 151 20.64 -0.61 -12.75
N ASN A 152 21.57 -1.06 -13.59
CA ASN A 152 21.50 -2.38 -14.21
C ASN A 152 22.04 -3.47 -13.26
N LEU A 153 21.16 -4.07 -12.48
CA LEU A 153 21.51 -5.11 -11.50
C LEU A 153 21.91 -6.45 -12.14
N ASN A 154 21.73 -6.63 -13.46
CA ASN A 154 22.23 -7.81 -14.14
C ASN A 154 23.74 -7.74 -14.38
N ALA A 155 24.32 -6.53 -14.40
CA ALA A 155 25.77 -6.33 -14.51
C ALA A 155 26.43 -6.44 -13.12
N PRO A 156 27.59 -7.13 -13.01
CA PRO A 156 28.33 -7.19 -11.74
C PRO A 156 28.65 -5.80 -11.17
N GLU A 157 29.10 -4.88 -12.02
CA GLU A 157 29.49 -3.52 -11.64
C GLU A 157 28.26 -2.72 -11.15
N GLY A 158 27.08 -2.94 -11.75
CA GLY A 158 25.82 -2.37 -11.26
C GLY A 158 25.44 -2.91 -9.89
N ARG A 159 25.64 -4.21 -9.64
CA ARG A 159 25.42 -4.79 -8.32
C ARG A 159 26.38 -4.23 -7.26
N GLU A 160 27.66 -4.05 -7.62
CA GLU A 160 28.63 -3.40 -6.69
C GLU A 160 28.21 -1.97 -6.35
N ALA A 161 27.76 -1.20 -7.34
CA ALA A 161 27.21 0.15 -7.13
C ALA A 161 25.97 0.10 -6.22
N PHE A 162 25.08 -0.87 -6.41
CA PHE A 162 23.93 -1.07 -5.53
C PHE A 162 24.34 -1.43 -4.10
N LEU A 163 25.28 -2.34 -3.92
CA LEU A 163 25.78 -2.73 -2.59
C LEU A 163 26.42 -1.57 -1.86
N SER A 164 27.02 -0.59 -2.55
CA SER A 164 27.50 0.64 -1.93
C SER A 164 26.36 1.49 -1.32
N LEU A 165 25.16 1.46 -1.93
CA LEU A 165 23.96 2.09 -1.36
C LEU A 165 23.46 1.32 -0.14
N VAL A 166 23.47 -0.01 -0.19
CA VAL A 166 23.10 -0.90 0.94
C VAL A 166 23.94 -0.62 2.17
N ALA A 167 25.26 -0.44 1.99
CA ALA A 167 26.20 -0.16 3.09
C ALA A 167 25.85 1.12 3.87
N ASN A 168 25.13 2.05 3.26
CA ASN A 168 24.79 3.36 3.82
C ASN A 168 23.28 3.61 3.95
N SER A 169 22.49 2.55 3.98
CA SER A 169 21.02 2.62 4.10
C SER A 169 20.52 1.72 5.23
N ASP A 170 19.30 1.93 5.70
CA ASP A 170 18.73 1.18 6.81
C ASP A 170 18.02 -0.10 6.36
N GLY A 171 17.54 -0.14 5.14
CA GLY A 171 16.92 -1.35 4.61
C GLY A 171 16.34 -1.20 3.21
N LEU A 172 15.78 -2.32 2.76
CA LEU A 172 15.20 -2.53 1.43
C LEU A 172 13.76 -3.03 1.55
N VAL A 173 12.89 -2.50 0.71
CA VAL A 173 11.58 -3.11 0.43
C VAL A 173 11.55 -3.58 -1.01
N ALA A 174 11.12 -4.84 -1.24
CA ALA A 174 10.98 -5.42 -2.58
C ALA A 174 9.64 -6.15 -2.74
N ASN A 175 8.87 -5.83 -3.79
CA ASN A 175 7.58 -6.48 -4.06
C ASN A 175 7.62 -7.43 -5.27
N PHE A 176 8.81 -7.89 -5.64
CA PHE A 176 9.00 -8.91 -6.67
C PHE A 176 8.69 -10.31 -6.15
N SER A 177 8.53 -11.28 -7.08
CA SER A 177 8.41 -12.70 -6.75
C SER A 177 9.60 -13.18 -5.89
N ALA A 178 9.37 -14.20 -5.09
CA ALA A 178 10.32 -14.68 -4.07
C ALA A 178 11.74 -14.98 -4.59
N HIS A 179 11.87 -15.42 -5.83
CA HIS A 179 13.15 -15.83 -6.43
C HIS A 179 13.97 -14.67 -7.05
N VAL A 180 13.40 -13.45 -7.19
CA VAL A 180 14.04 -12.36 -7.95
C VAL A 180 15.32 -11.85 -7.26
N LEU A 181 15.27 -11.52 -5.98
CA LEU A 181 16.46 -11.03 -5.27
C LEU A 181 17.59 -12.09 -5.26
N PRO A 182 17.35 -13.37 -4.92
CA PRO A 182 18.37 -14.41 -5.02
C PRO A 182 18.92 -14.58 -6.44
N HIS A 183 18.07 -14.50 -7.48
CA HIS A 183 18.51 -14.60 -8.87
C HIS A 183 19.45 -13.46 -9.28
N LEU A 184 19.24 -12.27 -8.75
CA LEU A 184 20.11 -11.10 -8.93
C LEU A 184 21.39 -11.18 -8.08
N GLY A 185 21.58 -12.23 -7.23
CA GLY A 185 22.68 -12.31 -6.28
C GLY A 185 22.58 -11.29 -5.13
N LEU A 186 21.37 -10.89 -4.82
CA LEU A 186 21.01 -9.94 -3.74
C LEU A 186 20.18 -10.64 -2.66
N ASP A 187 20.55 -11.88 -2.33
CA ASP A 187 19.96 -12.60 -1.20
C ASP A 187 20.29 -11.90 0.13
N PHE A 188 19.56 -12.29 1.18
CA PHE A 188 19.72 -11.66 2.49
C PHE A 188 21.16 -11.75 3.01
N GLU A 189 21.84 -12.87 2.82
CA GLU A 189 23.23 -13.06 3.29
C GLU A 189 24.17 -12.05 2.61
N THR A 190 24.03 -11.85 1.31
CA THR A 190 24.82 -10.87 0.54
C THR A 190 24.57 -9.45 1.03
N LEU A 191 23.29 -9.08 1.24
CA LEU A 191 22.92 -7.75 1.72
C LEU A 191 23.38 -7.51 3.16
N HIS A 192 23.19 -8.50 4.02
CA HIS A 192 23.61 -8.47 5.42
C HIS A 192 25.14 -8.38 5.58
N LYS A 193 25.91 -9.02 4.70
CA LYS A 193 27.36 -8.89 4.65
C LYS A 193 27.80 -7.47 4.30
N ALA A 194 27.07 -6.77 3.42
CA ALA A 194 27.36 -5.38 3.09
C ALA A 194 26.99 -4.42 4.23
N ASN A 195 25.92 -4.72 4.97
CA ASN A 195 25.47 -3.97 6.14
C ASN A 195 24.79 -4.90 7.16
N PRO A 196 25.45 -5.25 8.28
CA PRO A 196 24.89 -6.14 9.29
C PRO A 196 23.59 -5.67 9.93
N LYS A 197 23.29 -4.38 9.88
CA LYS A 197 22.03 -3.80 10.40
C LYS A 197 20.93 -3.71 9.36
N PHE A 198 21.20 -4.13 8.13
CA PHE A 198 20.27 -3.92 7.01
C PHE A 198 18.99 -4.75 7.15
N VAL A 199 17.86 -4.10 7.04
CA VAL A 199 16.53 -4.73 7.10
C VAL A 199 16.02 -4.98 5.69
N VAL A 200 15.61 -6.21 5.40
CA VAL A 200 15.03 -6.57 4.09
C VAL A 200 13.57 -6.94 4.28
N VAL A 201 12.65 -6.17 3.70
CA VAL A 201 11.23 -6.52 3.66
C VAL A 201 10.91 -7.04 2.27
N ARG A 202 10.62 -8.33 2.19
CA ARG A 202 10.14 -8.96 0.96
C ARG A 202 8.63 -9.07 1.03
N MET A 203 7.93 -8.54 0.00
CA MET A 203 6.46 -8.49 0.01
C MET A 203 5.87 -9.03 -1.31
N PRO A 204 6.16 -10.29 -1.70
CA PRO A 204 5.51 -10.92 -2.83
C PRO A 204 4.02 -11.17 -2.56
N ALA A 205 3.26 -11.51 -3.58
CA ALA A 205 1.82 -11.71 -3.46
C ALA A 205 1.44 -12.72 -2.36
N PHE A 206 2.17 -13.84 -2.26
CA PHE A 206 1.84 -14.96 -1.37
C PHE A 206 2.94 -15.28 -0.34
N GLY A 207 3.94 -14.40 -0.16
CA GLY A 207 5.09 -14.67 0.71
C GLY A 207 6.20 -15.45 0.02
N VAL A 208 7.30 -15.66 0.73
CA VAL A 208 8.52 -16.28 0.16
C VAL A 208 8.52 -17.81 0.27
N ASP A 209 7.62 -18.38 1.06
CA ASP A 209 7.47 -19.81 1.28
C ASP A 209 6.01 -20.28 1.15
N GLY A 210 5.80 -21.59 1.25
CA GLY A 210 4.48 -22.21 1.17
C GLY A 210 4.03 -22.55 -0.25
N PRO A 211 2.92 -23.29 -0.40
CA PRO A 211 2.45 -23.85 -1.67
C PRO A 211 2.19 -22.82 -2.79
N TYR A 212 1.93 -21.54 -2.47
CA TYR A 212 1.63 -20.50 -3.45
C TYR A 212 2.78 -19.51 -3.66
N SER A 213 3.98 -19.75 -3.11
CA SER A 213 5.12 -18.81 -3.17
C SER A 213 5.54 -18.45 -4.59
N ASP A 214 5.39 -19.38 -5.55
CA ASP A 214 5.72 -19.16 -6.97
C ASP A 214 4.55 -18.56 -7.78
N ALA A 215 3.37 -18.41 -7.16
CA ALA A 215 2.21 -17.85 -7.84
C ALA A 215 2.35 -16.33 -8.00
N VAL A 216 1.92 -15.84 -9.15
CA VAL A 216 1.83 -14.41 -9.42
C VAL A 216 0.44 -13.92 -9.00
N GLY A 217 0.41 -12.87 -8.17
CA GLY A 217 -0.83 -12.22 -7.73
C GLY A 217 -0.78 -10.72 -7.95
N TYR A 218 -1.87 -10.18 -8.49
CA TYR A 218 -2.14 -8.75 -8.56
C TYR A 218 -3.30 -8.41 -7.61
N GLY A 219 -3.51 -7.14 -7.33
CA GLY A 219 -4.50 -6.67 -6.37
C GLY A 219 -5.87 -7.36 -6.46
N SER A 220 -6.43 -7.56 -7.66
CA SER A 220 -7.72 -8.25 -7.83
C SER A 220 -7.70 -9.74 -7.46
N ILE A 221 -6.59 -10.44 -7.73
CA ILE A 221 -6.40 -11.84 -7.35
C ILE A 221 -6.29 -11.95 -5.84
N ILE A 222 -5.47 -11.08 -5.23
CA ILE A 222 -5.26 -11.06 -3.78
C ILE A 222 -6.56 -10.69 -3.05
N GLU A 223 -7.35 -9.75 -3.59
CA GLU A 223 -8.66 -9.39 -3.06
C GLU A 223 -9.63 -10.59 -3.07
N ALA A 224 -9.65 -11.34 -4.18
CA ALA A 224 -10.49 -12.52 -4.32
C ALA A 224 -10.06 -13.66 -3.37
N MET A 225 -8.76 -13.83 -3.16
CA MET A 225 -8.20 -14.87 -2.27
C MET A 225 -8.20 -14.44 -0.79
N GLY A 226 -8.09 -13.15 -0.50
CA GLY A 226 -8.09 -12.58 0.85
C GLY A 226 -9.48 -12.38 1.47
N GLY A 227 -10.53 -12.98 0.92
CA GLY A 227 -11.87 -13.04 1.49
C GLY A 227 -12.74 -11.80 1.27
N VAL A 228 -12.18 -10.66 0.87
CA VAL A 228 -12.93 -9.41 0.70
C VAL A 228 -13.94 -9.52 -0.44
N ALA A 229 -13.53 -10.04 -1.59
CA ALA A 229 -14.43 -10.21 -2.74
C ALA A 229 -15.64 -11.12 -2.42
N HIS A 230 -15.47 -12.11 -1.52
CA HIS A 230 -16.58 -12.97 -1.08
C HIS A 230 -17.64 -12.18 -0.30
N ARG A 231 -17.23 -11.21 0.50
CA ARG A 231 -18.11 -10.41 1.36
C ARG A 231 -18.69 -9.18 0.66
N GLN A 232 -18.14 -8.80 -0.48
CA GLN A 232 -18.57 -7.61 -1.23
C GLN A 232 -19.74 -7.91 -2.16
N GLY A 233 -20.74 -7.02 -2.18
CA GLY A 233 -21.92 -7.10 -3.03
C GLY A 233 -23.19 -7.48 -2.28
N TYR A 234 -24.25 -7.72 -3.03
CA TYR A 234 -25.56 -8.07 -2.49
C TYR A 234 -25.71 -9.59 -2.31
N GLU A 235 -26.56 -9.99 -1.36
CA GLU A 235 -26.75 -11.40 -0.97
C GLU A 235 -27.06 -12.34 -2.14
N HIS A 236 -27.83 -11.87 -3.10
CA HIS A 236 -28.28 -12.64 -4.27
C HIS A 236 -27.34 -12.57 -5.48
N GLU A 237 -26.24 -11.82 -5.37
CA GLU A 237 -25.27 -11.65 -6.46
C GLU A 237 -24.04 -12.54 -6.29
N ALA A 238 -23.27 -12.71 -7.37
CA ALA A 238 -21.96 -13.34 -7.30
C ALA A 238 -20.95 -12.44 -6.55
N ALA A 239 -19.91 -13.05 -5.99
CA ALA A 239 -18.79 -12.33 -5.41
C ALA A 239 -18.13 -11.39 -6.45
N ARG A 240 -17.75 -10.19 -6.02
CA ARG A 240 -17.15 -9.16 -6.90
C ARG A 240 -15.87 -8.63 -6.31
N VAL A 241 -14.89 -8.35 -7.17
CA VAL A 241 -13.72 -7.54 -6.81
C VAL A 241 -14.07 -6.05 -6.94
N SER A 242 -13.47 -5.23 -6.10
CA SER A 242 -13.78 -3.79 -6.01
C SER A 242 -13.30 -2.98 -7.22
N ASN A 243 -12.33 -3.50 -7.99
CA ASN A 243 -11.57 -2.80 -9.04
C ASN A 243 -10.74 -1.59 -8.54
N ILE A 244 -10.60 -1.42 -7.24
CA ILE A 244 -9.75 -0.38 -6.64
C ILE A 244 -8.42 -0.93 -6.11
N TYR A 245 -8.15 -2.22 -6.33
CA TYR A 245 -6.92 -2.93 -5.95
C TYR A 245 -6.53 -2.70 -4.47
N PHE A 246 -7.52 -2.78 -3.60
CA PHE A 246 -7.43 -2.51 -2.17
C PHE A 246 -6.29 -3.26 -1.44
N PRO A 247 -5.92 -4.49 -1.82
CA PRO A 247 -4.81 -5.21 -1.21
C PRO A 247 -3.46 -4.49 -1.33
N ASP A 248 -3.24 -3.76 -2.42
CA ASP A 248 -1.96 -3.08 -2.66
C ASP A 248 -1.62 -2.06 -1.56
N PRO A 249 -2.44 -1.02 -1.31
CA PRO A 249 -2.16 -0.07 -0.23
C PRO A 249 -2.20 -0.73 1.16
N THR A 250 -3.03 -1.75 1.38
CA THR A 250 -3.06 -2.50 2.64
C THR A 250 -1.71 -3.17 2.90
N ALA A 251 -1.19 -3.92 1.94
CA ALA A 251 0.12 -4.54 2.05
C ALA A 251 1.25 -3.49 2.19
N GLY A 252 1.17 -2.38 1.47
CA GLY A 252 2.13 -1.28 1.57
C GLY A 252 2.22 -0.68 2.98
N ILE A 253 1.07 -0.48 3.66
CA ILE A 253 1.05 0.00 5.05
C ILE A 253 1.67 -1.05 5.99
N HIS A 254 1.34 -2.33 5.83
CA HIS A 254 1.95 -3.39 6.62
C HIS A 254 3.47 -3.46 6.41
N ALA A 255 3.95 -3.30 5.16
CA ALA A 255 5.38 -3.30 4.86
C ALA A 255 6.10 -2.07 5.42
N ALA A 256 5.47 -0.89 5.44
CA ALA A 256 6.02 0.29 6.10
C ALA A 256 6.20 0.06 7.60
N ASN A 257 5.21 -0.54 8.27
CA ASN A 257 5.31 -0.91 9.67
C ASN A 257 6.39 -1.99 9.91
N ALA A 258 6.47 -3.00 9.04
CA ALA A 258 7.48 -4.05 9.12
C ALA A 258 8.90 -3.47 8.99
N PHE A 259 9.12 -2.57 8.03
CA PHE A 259 10.40 -1.86 7.88
C PHE A 259 10.77 -1.09 9.15
N LEU A 260 9.87 -0.26 9.68
CA LEU A 260 10.14 0.51 10.90
C LEU A 260 10.40 -0.38 12.10
N ALA A 261 9.67 -1.47 12.27
CA ALA A 261 9.88 -2.44 13.33
C ALA A 261 11.25 -3.13 13.20
N GLY A 262 11.64 -3.52 12.00
CA GLY A 262 12.95 -4.11 11.70
C GLY A 262 14.10 -3.13 11.98
N VAL A 263 13.98 -1.88 11.55
CA VAL A 263 14.98 -0.82 11.83
C VAL A 263 15.09 -0.57 13.33
N PHE A 264 13.95 -0.51 14.02
CA PHE A 264 13.95 -0.39 15.47
C PHE A 264 14.70 -1.55 16.15
N HIS A 265 14.43 -2.79 15.70
CA HIS A 265 15.15 -3.96 16.20
C HIS A 265 16.66 -3.86 15.92
N ALA A 266 17.05 -3.51 14.69
CA ALA A 266 18.44 -3.37 14.30
C ALA A 266 19.19 -2.28 15.10
N ASP A 267 18.50 -1.19 15.43
CA ASP A 267 19.06 -0.13 16.28
C ASP A 267 19.31 -0.59 17.71
N GLN A 268 18.49 -1.51 18.26
CA GLN A 268 18.62 -2.02 19.61
C GLN A 268 19.66 -3.17 19.71
N THR A 269 19.71 -4.03 18.70
CA THR A 269 20.50 -5.28 18.74
C THR A 269 21.83 -5.19 17.99
N GLY A 270 21.92 -4.30 17.01
CA GLY A 270 23.03 -4.27 16.06
C GLY A 270 22.84 -5.20 14.85
N GLU A 271 21.75 -5.97 14.80
CA GLU A 271 21.49 -7.02 13.82
C GLU A 271 20.26 -6.69 12.98
N GLY A 272 20.43 -6.66 11.65
CA GLY A 272 19.33 -6.57 10.68
C GLY A 272 18.57 -7.89 10.55
N MET A 273 17.50 -7.87 9.74
CA MET A 273 16.69 -9.07 9.53
C MET A 273 16.03 -9.09 8.16
N GLU A 274 15.66 -10.29 7.71
CA GLU A 274 14.75 -10.47 6.60
C GLU A 274 13.33 -10.66 7.14
N ILE A 275 12.39 -9.87 6.61
CA ILE A 275 10.98 -9.91 6.96
C ILE A 275 10.20 -10.38 5.72
N ASP A 276 9.45 -11.47 5.86
CA ASP A 276 8.58 -12.01 4.83
C ASP A 276 7.14 -11.55 5.07
N LEU A 277 6.65 -10.66 4.21
CA LEU A 277 5.29 -10.16 4.21
C LEU A 277 4.55 -10.71 2.99
N SER A 278 3.51 -11.50 3.23
CA SER A 278 2.57 -11.92 2.18
C SER A 278 1.48 -10.86 2.01
N GLN A 279 1.31 -10.33 0.79
CA GLN A 279 0.20 -9.39 0.52
C GLN A 279 -1.17 -10.07 0.74
N HIS A 280 -1.27 -11.38 0.46
CA HIS A 280 -2.44 -12.20 0.73
C HIS A 280 -2.77 -12.26 2.23
N GLU A 281 -1.76 -12.49 3.08
CA GLU A 281 -1.93 -12.49 4.54
C GLU A 281 -2.29 -11.09 5.07
N ALA A 282 -1.66 -10.05 4.54
CA ALA A 282 -2.00 -8.66 4.89
C ALA A 282 -3.48 -8.35 4.56
N MET A 283 -4.01 -8.88 3.44
CA MET A 283 -5.42 -8.73 3.10
C MET A 283 -6.34 -9.48 4.07
N TRP A 284 -5.96 -10.67 4.50
CA TRP A 284 -6.71 -11.42 5.50
C TRP A 284 -6.71 -10.75 6.89
N GLN A 285 -5.67 -9.99 7.25
CA GLN A 285 -5.70 -9.16 8.46
C GLN A 285 -6.86 -8.16 8.42
N HIS A 286 -7.12 -7.59 7.25
CA HIS A 286 -8.25 -6.68 7.05
C HIS A 286 -9.62 -7.37 7.17
N SER A 287 -9.69 -8.67 6.90
CA SER A 287 -10.91 -9.49 7.00
C SER A 287 -10.86 -10.45 8.19
N GLY A 288 -10.01 -10.22 9.17
CA GLY A 288 -9.74 -11.16 10.27
C GLY A 288 -10.95 -11.53 11.09
N GLU A 289 -11.86 -10.60 11.33
CA GLU A 289 -13.11 -10.85 12.04
C GLU A 289 -13.98 -11.88 11.34
N ALA A 290 -13.94 -11.92 10.00
CA ALA A 290 -14.72 -12.90 9.25
C ALA A 290 -14.19 -14.34 9.42
N ILE A 291 -12.85 -14.53 9.52
CA ILE A 291 -12.25 -15.82 9.84
C ILE A 291 -12.65 -16.25 11.25
N VAL A 292 -12.58 -15.34 12.22
CA VAL A 292 -12.96 -15.60 13.61
C VAL A 292 -14.42 -16.06 13.68
N LEU A 293 -15.33 -15.32 13.05
CA LEU A 293 -16.74 -15.66 13.02
C LEU A 293 -17.02 -16.99 12.30
N ALA A 294 -16.32 -17.25 11.18
CA ALA A 294 -16.42 -18.52 10.48
C ALA A 294 -15.94 -19.71 11.35
N SER A 295 -14.88 -19.52 12.13
CA SER A 295 -14.35 -20.54 13.03
C SER A 295 -15.33 -20.86 14.18
N VAL A 296 -15.98 -19.85 14.76
CA VAL A 296 -16.94 -20.01 15.85
C VAL A 296 -18.26 -20.61 15.38
N HIS A 297 -18.75 -20.17 14.22
CA HIS A 297 -20.09 -20.56 13.73
C HIS A 297 -20.08 -21.70 12.71
N SER A 298 -18.89 -22.17 12.26
CA SER A 298 -18.73 -23.19 11.21
C SER A 298 -19.51 -22.86 9.92
N ARG A 299 -19.63 -21.60 9.60
CA ARG A 299 -20.29 -21.09 8.39
C ARG A 299 -19.72 -19.74 7.97
N ASP A 300 -19.81 -19.47 6.68
CA ASP A 300 -19.48 -18.15 6.15
C ASP A 300 -20.52 -17.10 6.54
N ILE A 301 -20.04 -15.88 6.75
CA ILE A 301 -20.89 -14.70 6.81
C ILE A 301 -21.08 -14.23 5.38
N GLY A 302 -22.31 -14.21 4.93
CA GLY A 302 -22.68 -13.76 3.59
C GLY A 302 -22.45 -12.26 3.36
N ARG A 303 -22.77 -11.85 2.17
CA ARG A 303 -22.78 -10.43 1.78
C ARG A 303 -23.95 -9.69 2.42
N LEU A 304 -23.69 -8.52 2.96
CA LEU A 304 -24.69 -7.69 3.64
C LEU A 304 -25.25 -6.58 2.73
N GLY A 305 -24.75 -6.47 1.49
CA GLY A 305 -25.06 -5.33 0.61
C GLY A 305 -24.48 -4.04 1.19
N ASN A 306 -25.32 -3.04 1.35
CA ASN A 306 -24.94 -1.73 1.89
C ASN A 306 -25.12 -1.64 3.42
N ARG A 307 -25.51 -2.76 4.08
CA ARG A 307 -25.79 -2.76 5.52
C ARG A 307 -24.55 -3.11 6.33
N GLU A 308 -24.42 -2.46 7.47
CA GLU A 308 -23.50 -2.84 8.54
C GLU A 308 -24.27 -3.45 9.71
N PRO A 309 -23.64 -4.30 10.55
CA PRO A 309 -24.27 -4.78 11.78
C PRO A 309 -24.70 -3.59 12.65
N GLY A 310 -26.00 -3.51 12.97
CA GLY A 310 -26.59 -2.42 13.73
C GLY A 310 -27.27 -1.31 12.91
N ASP A 311 -27.19 -1.38 11.57
CA ASP A 311 -27.97 -0.52 10.69
C ASP A 311 -29.23 -1.26 10.22
N ASP A 312 -30.41 -0.65 10.43
CA ASP A 312 -31.66 -1.18 9.90
C ASP A 312 -31.88 -0.88 8.45
N PHE A 313 -31.30 0.22 8.00
CA PHE A 313 -31.39 0.65 6.62
C PHE A 313 -30.10 1.31 6.20
N ALA A 314 -29.51 0.81 5.10
CA ALA A 314 -28.44 1.49 4.39
C ALA A 314 -28.57 1.18 2.89
N ASP A 315 -28.59 2.23 2.05
CA ASP A 315 -28.67 2.06 0.61
C ASP A 315 -28.17 3.30 -0.15
N PHE A 316 -27.99 3.15 -1.47
CA PHE A 316 -27.73 4.23 -2.39
C PHE A 316 -29.00 4.55 -3.16
N ILE A 317 -29.45 5.78 -3.05
CA ILE A 317 -30.73 6.25 -3.59
C ILE A 317 -30.48 7.20 -4.77
N SER A 318 -31.08 6.90 -5.92
CA SER A 318 -31.04 7.76 -7.10
C SER A 318 -32.00 8.93 -6.94
N THR A 319 -31.57 10.12 -7.32
CA THR A 319 -32.34 11.36 -7.36
C THR A 319 -32.40 11.91 -8.79
N THR A 320 -32.93 13.11 -8.99
CA THR A 320 -33.02 13.73 -10.32
C THR A 320 -31.66 14.12 -10.91
N ASP A 321 -30.63 14.33 -10.06
CA ASP A 321 -29.35 14.91 -10.45
C ASP A 321 -28.12 14.10 -9.98
N SER A 322 -28.27 13.20 -8.97
CA SER A 322 -27.15 12.42 -8.45
C SER A 322 -27.61 11.18 -7.68
N TRP A 323 -26.69 10.54 -6.98
CA TRP A 323 -26.94 9.49 -6.01
C TRP A 323 -26.68 10.00 -4.59
N VAL A 324 -27.44 9.48 -3.63
CA VAL A 324 -27.29 9.79 -2.20
C VAL A 324 -27.10 8.50 -1.42
N ALA A 325 -26.01 8.40 -0.66
CA ALA A 325 -25.83 7.37 0.32
C ALA A 325 -26.66 7.69 1.57
N VAL A 326 -27.46 6.74 2.01
CA VAL A 326 -28.40 6.90 3.14
C VAL A 326 -28.20 5.79 4.14
N VAL A 327 -28.12 6.16 5.44
CA VAL A 327 -28.05 5.21 6.56
C VAL A 327 -29.04 5.64 7.62
N ALA A 328 -29.78 4.70 8.20
CA ALA A 328 -30.70 4.96 9.28
C ALA A 328 -30.66 3.88 10.37
N PRO A 329 -30.59 4.25 11.66
CA PRO A 329 -30.76 3.31 12.75
C PRO A 329 -32.22 2.86 12.86
N ASP A 330 -32.48 1.75 13.56
CA ASP A 330 -33.81 1.14 13.80
C ASP A 330 -34.86 2.20 14.15
N THR A 331 -34.52 3.10 15.06
CA THR A 331 -35.44 4.11 15.56
C THR A 331 -35.89 5.14 14.51
N ALA A 332 -35.15 5.30 13.43
CA ALA A 332 -35.44 6.28 12.35
C ALA A 332 -35.78 5.59 11.03
N ALA A 333 -35.55 4.29 10.87
CA ALA A 333 -35.64 3.59 9.61
C ALA A 333 -37.03 3.74 8.92
N ALA A 334 -38.11 3.71 9.68
CA ALA A 334 -39.46 3.87 9.14
C ALA A 334 -39.67 5.27 8.55
N ASN A 335 -39.27 6.33 9.28
CA ASN A 335 -39.40 7.71 8.83
C ASN A 335 -38.53 8.00 7.62
N VAL A 336 -37.29 7.46 7.62
CA VAL A 336 -36.38 7.59 6.48
C VAL A 336 -36.96 6.89 5.25
N LYS A 337 -37.42 5.64 5.36
CA LYS A 337 -38.08 4.95 4.25
C LYS A 337 -39.27 5.71 3.70
N ASP A 338 -40.01 6.43 4.55
CA ASP A 338 -41.12 7.28 4.10
C ASP A 338 -40.60 8.49 3.29
N ALA A 339 -39.57 9.16 3.77
CA ALA A 339 -38.93 10.26 3.04
C ALA A 339 -38.32 9.83 1.68
N LEU A 340 -37.87 8.59 1.54
CA LEU A 340 -37.31 8.07 0.29
C LEU A 340 -38.35 7.87 -0.83
N LYS A 341 -39.64 7.86 -0.52
CA LYS A 341 -40.70 7.68 -1.55
C LYS A 341 -40.71 8.80 -2.59
N ASP A 342 -40.29 9.99 -2.19
CA ASP A 342 -40.23 11.16 -3.06
C ASP A 342 -38.86 11.34 -3.74
N ALA A 343 -37.87 10.51 -3.43
CA ALA A 343 -36.50 10.60 -3.96
C ALA A 343 -36.42 10.76 -5.49
N PRO A 344 -37.22 10.05 -6.33
CA PRO A 344 -37.17 10.23 -7.77
C PRO A 344 -37.58 11.62 -8.30
N ARG A 345 -38.11 12.45 -7.41
CA ARG A 345 -38.56 13.81 -7.74
C ARG A 345 -37.72 14.90 -7.11
N LEU A 346 -36.85 14.52 -6.16
CA LEU A 346 -35.98 15.42 -5.41
C LEU A 346 -34.61 15.51 -6.04
N THR A 347 -33.95 16.64 -5.86
CA THR A 347 -32.51 16.76 -6.04
C THR A 347 -31.78 16.04 -4.90
N ALA A 348 -30.52 15.73 -5.10
CA ALA A 348 -29.70 15.07 -4.08
C ALA A 348 -29.64 15.90 -2.78
N GLN A 349 -29.56 17.23 -2.89
CA GLN A 349 -29.53 18.11 -1.73
C GLN A 349 -30.87 18.09 -0.97
N GLU A 350 -31.99 18.14 -1.66
CA GLU A 350 -33.32 18.06 -1.05
C GLU A 350 -33.52 16.72 -0.34
N LEU A 351 -33.05 15.60 -0.94
CA LEU A 351 -33.13 14.29 -0.31
C LEU A 351 -32.26 14.22 0.95
N VAL A 352 -31.03 14.76 0.91
CA VAL A 352 -30.16 14.82 2.10
C VAL A 352 -30.84 15.53 3.26
N GLU A 353 -31.50 16.66 3.01
CA GLU A 353 -32.24 17.40 4.04
C GLU A 353 -33.44 16.61 4.56
N ALA A 354 -34.21 15.99 3.67
CA ALA A 354 -35.37 15.17 4.05
C ALA A 354 -34.98 13.98 4.94
N VAL A 355 -33.88 13.28 4.59
CA VAL A 355 -33.37 12.15 5.38
C VAL A 355 -32.86 12.61 6.74
N LYS A 356 -32.15 13.73 6.83
CA LYS A 356 -31.71 14.31 8.11
C LYS A 356 -32.88 14.67 9.02
N LEU A 357 -33.92 15.30 8.48
CA LEU A 357 -35.13 15.62 9.23
C LEU A 357 -35.86 14.37 9.73
N ALA A 358 -35.78 13.27 8.98
CA ALA A 358 -36.33 11.97 9.34
C ALA A 358 -35.47 11.22 10.40
N GLY A 359 -34.33 11.77 10.81
CA GLY A 359 -33.42 11.17 11.81
C GLY A 359 -32.37 10.23 11.24
N GLY A 360 -32.22 10.16 9.92
CA GLY A 360 -31.17 9.43 9.22
C GLY A 360 -29.91 10.25 8.99
N LYS A 361 -28.92 9.61 8.37
CA LYS A 361 -27.69 10.25 7.84
C LYS A 361 -27.69 10.09 6.32
N ALA A 362 -27.31 11.13 5.63
CA ALA A 362 -27.23 11.10 4.17
C ALA A 362 -26.11 11.97 3.65
N GLN A 363 -25.49 11.53 2.55
CA GLN A 363 -24.42 12.24 1.85
C GLN A 363 -24.56 12.06 0.35
N ILE A 364 -24.35 13.13 -0.41
CA ILE A 364 -24.30 13.07 -1.88
C ILE A 364 -23.09 12.25 -2.30
N CYS A 365 -23.29 11.34 -3.25
CA CYS A 365 -22.21 10.59 -3.87
C CYS A 365 -21.48 11.49 -4.86
N LEU A 366 -20.20 11.74 -4.59
CA LEU A 366 -19.37 12.57 -5.45
C LEU A 366 -18.79 11.74 -6.60
N ASP A 367 -18.77 12.28 -7.79
CA ASP A 367 -18.02 11.70 -8.91
C ASP A 367 -16.53 12.08 -8.83
N PRO A 368 -15.64 11.36 -9.53
CA PRO A 368 -14.18 11.62 -9.45
C PRO A 368 -13.75 13.01 -9.93
N TRP A 369 -14.59 13.72 -10.69
CA TRP A 369 -14.26 15.04 -11.24
C TRP A 369 -14.66 16.16 -10.29
N SER A 370 -15.79 16.01 -9.62
CA SER A 370 -16.28 16.98 -8.63
C SER A 370 -15.61 16.80 -7.27
N ALA A 371 -15.35 15.56 -6.84
CA ALA A 371 -14.79 15.24 -5.53
C ALA A 371 -13.55 16.08 -5.14
N PRO A 372 -12.56 16.33 -6.04
CA PRO A 372 -11.41 17.16 -5.69
C PRO A 372 -11.71 18.63 -5.35
N ASN A 373 -12.90 19.11 -5.69
CA ASN A 373 -13.32 20.49 -5.43
C ASN A 373 -14.29 20.59 -4.24
N GLU A 374 -14.80 19.47 -3.75
CA GLU A 374 -15.81 19.41 -2.71
C GLU A 374 -15.21 19.09 -1.33
N SER A 375 -15.72 19.76 -0.30
CA SER A 375 -15.39 19.40 1.09
C SER A 375 -16.12 18.09 1.48
N PRO A 376 -15.47 17.17 2.22
CA PRO A 376 -14.15 17.31 2.85
C PRO A 376 -12.97 16.90 1.95
N VAL A 377 -13.18 16.33 0.74
CA VAL A 377 -12.12 15.77 -0.09
C VAL A 377 -11.06 16.81 -0.45
N SER A 378 -11.49 18.02 -0.84
CA SER A 378 -10.58 19.11 -1.23
C SER A 378 -9.55 19.48 -0.14
N SER A 379 -9.90 19.33 1.14
CA SER A 379 -9.01 19.57 2.26
C SER A 379 -7.99 18.45 2.51
N HIS A 380 -8.11 17.34 1.78
CA HIS A 380 -7.22 16.18 1.86
C HIS A 380 -6.39 16.01 0.59
N LEU A 381 -6.19 17.10 -0.15
CA LEU A 381 -5.37 17.12 -1.35
C LEU A 381 -4.21 18.09 -1.18
N ASP A 382 -3.01 17.62 -1.55
CA ASP A 382 -1.81 18.44 -1.72
C ASP A 382 -1.64 18.78 -3.20
N VAL A 383 -1.18 19.98 -3.49
CA VAL A 383 -0.74 20.36 -4.86
C VAL A 383 0.77 20.25 -4.91
N VAL A 384 1.26 19.44 -5.84
CA VAL A 384 2.69 19.23 -6.06
C VAL A 384 3.03 19.65 -7.49
N GLU A 385 3.99 20.54 -7.62
CA GLU A 385 4.52 20.97 -8.94
C GLU A 385 5.39 19.87 -9.54
N HIS A 386 5.05 19.45 -10.76
CA HIS A 386 5.82 18.44 -11.49
C HIS A 386 6.41 19.03 -12.77
N PRO A 387 7.72 18.80 -13.07
CA PRO A 387 8.43 19.49 -14.16
C PRO A 387 7.83 19.26 -15.55
N VAL A 388 7.13 18.13 -15.75
CA VAL A 388 6.56 17.76 -17.05
C VAL A 388 5.06 18.03 -17.12
N THR A 389 4.31 17.73 -16.05
CA THR A 389 2.84 17.84 -16.07
C THR A 389 2.30 19.12 -15.45
N GLY A 390 3.16 19.93 -14.82
CA GLY A 390 2.74 21.09 -14.04
C GLY A 390 2.09 20.69 -12.69
N PRO A 391 1.26 21.56 -12.11
CA PRO A 391 0.65 21.33 -10.81
C PRO A 391 -0.32 20.13 -10.84
N MET A 392 -0.08 19.16 -9.98
CA MET A 392 -0.92 17.97 -9.82
C MET A 392 -1.50 17.91 -8.42
N ARG A 393 -2.79 17.54 -8.32
CA ARG A 393 -3.44 17.27 -7.03
C ARG A 393 -3.23 15.82 -6.65
N HIS A 394 -2.72 15.61 -5.47
CA HIS A 394 -2.48 14.29 -4.89
C HIS A 394 -3.18 14.14 -3.56
N LEU A 395 -3.53 12.92 -3.20
CA LEU A 395 -3.98 12.64 -1.84
C LEU A 395 -2.88 13.03 -0.84
N ALA A 396 -3.26 13.82 0.15
CA ALA A 396 -2.40 14.22 1.25
C ALA A 396 -2.13 13.02 2.18
N SER A 397 -1.09 13.12 3.01
CA SER A 397 -0.83 12.14 4.05
C SER A 397 -2.06 11.97 4.97
N PRO A 398 -2.45 10.73 5.32
CA PRO A 398 -3.53 10.51 6.28
C PRO A 398 -3.11 10.84 7.73
N PHE A 399 -1.82 11.03 7.97
CA PHE A 399 -1.30 11.31 9.30
C PHE A 399 -1.38 12.81 9.62
N VAL A 400 -1.65 13.11 10.89
CA VAL A 400 -1.50 14.43 11.49
C VAL A 400 -0.59 14.25 12.69
N VAL A 401 0.57 14.90 12.68
CA VAL A 401 1.57 14.83 13.76
C VAL A 401 1.69 16.19 14.39
N ASP A 402 1.41 16.28 15.70
CA ASP A 402 1.40 17.54 16.46
C ASP A 402 0.61 18.67 15.76
N GLY A 403 -0.58 18.33 15.26
CA GLY A 403 -1.47 19.27 14.58
C GLY A 403 -1.06 19.63 13.15
N THR A 404 0.06 19.10 12.66
CA THR A 404 0.58 19.36 11.31
C THR A 404 0.44 18.12 10.44
N ARG A 405 -0.03 18.30 9.20
CA ARG A 405 -0.07 17.22 8.20
C ARG A 405 1.26 17.19 7.44
N PRO A 406 1.99 16.06 7.45
CA PRO A 406 3.19 15.91 6.64
C PRO A 406 2.86 16.02 5.14
N THR A 407 3.68 16.75 4.40
CA THR A 407 3.53 16.93 2.95
C THR A 407 4.71 16.33 2.22
N PRO A 408 4.54 15.87 0.96
CA PRO A 408 5.65 15.41 0.13
C PRO A 408 6.70 16.52 -0.06
N ARG A 409 7.98 16.14 0.01
CA ARG A 409 9.10 17.10 -0.13
C ARG A 409 9.33 17.54 -1.58
N SER A 410 8.93 16.69 -2.55
CA SER A 410 9.11 16.92 -3.98
C SER A 410 8.03 16.18 -4.78
N HIS A 411 7.98 16.43 -6.08
CA HIS A 411 7.25 15.61 -7.03
C HIS A 411 7.78 14.16 -7.08
N ALA A 412 7.08 13.28 -7.79
CA ALA A 412 7.63 11.98 -8.16
C ALA A 412 8.87 12.18 -9.05
N PRO A 413 9.95 11.44 -8.83
CA PRO A 413 11.19 11.70 -9.55
C PRO A 413 11.05 11.41 -11.05
N LEU A 414 11.72 12.19 -11.88
CA LEU A 414 11.91 11.83 -13.28
C LEU A 414 12.84 10.62 -13.36
N PHE A 415 12.73 9.86 -14.44
CA PHE A 415 13.58 8.70 -14.67
C PHE A 415 15.05 9.11 -14.78
N ASP A 416 15.93 8.45 -14.06
CA ASP A 416 17.38 8.76 -13.97
C ASP A 416 17.69 10.14 -13.37
N GLN A 417 16.74 10.77 -12.67
CA GLN A 417 16.91 12.13 -12.16
C GLN A 417 18.05 12.25 -11.16
N ASP A 418 18.16 11.32 -10.24
CA ASP A 418 19.01 11.45 -9.05
C ASP A 418 20.16 10.43 -9.03
N THR A 419 20.34 9.63 -10.09
CA THR A 419 21.28 8.50 -10.11
C THR A 419 22.71 8.91 -9.70
N ASP A 420 23.28 9.94 -10.34
CA ASP A 420 24.66 10.35 -10.06
C ASP A 420 24.78 10.96 -8.66
N GLU A 421 23.79 11.75 -8.23
CA GLU A 421 23.76 12.33 -6.88
C GLU A 421 23.68 11.24 -5.81
N VAL A 422 22.77 10.27 -5.97
CA VAL A 422 22.57 9.16 -5.03
C VAL A 422 23.83 8.31 -4.92
N LEU A 423 24.46 7.95 -6.05
CA LEU A 423 25.68 7.16 -6.03
C LEU A 423 26.86 7.92 -5.42
N ARG A 424 26.93 9.24 -5.63
CA ARG A 424 27.96 10.08 -5.01
C ARG A 424 27.74 10.25 -3.51
N THR A 425 26.54 10.63 -3.09
CA THR A 425 26.27 11.04 -1.71
C THR A 425 25.98 9.86 -0.77
N VAL A 426 25.26 8.86 -1.26
CA VAL A 426 24.91 7.65 -0.50
C VAL A 426 25.86 6.51 -0.81
N GLY A 427 26.13 6.21 -2.08
CA GLY A 427 27.06 5.18 -2.50
C GLY A 427 28.54 5.52 -2.25
N GLN A 428 28.84 6.79 -1.98
CA GLN A 428 30.20 7.30 -1.76
C GLN A 428 31.17 7.00 -2.92
N LEU A 429 30.62 6.88 -4.14
CA LEU A 429 31.43 6.70 -5.34
C LEU A 429 32.01 8.03 -5.82
N ASP A 430 33.25 7.98 -6.31
CA ASP A 430 33.85 9.15 -6.94
C ASP A 430 33.32 9.43 -8.35
N GLU A 431 33.53 10.65 -8.84
CA GLU A 431 33.07 11.11 -10.15
C GLU A 431 33.62 10.28 -11.33
N SER A 432 34.82 9.69 -11.18
CA SER A 432 35.41 8.88 -12.23
C SER A 432 34.74 7.52 -12.33
N SER A 433 34.41 6.91 -11.21
CA SER A 433 33.67 5.66 -11.13
C SER A 433 32.25 5.80 -11.67
N ILE A 434 31.53 6.87 -11.26
CA ILE A 434 30.18 7.17 -11.77
C ILE A 434 30.20 7.35 -13.29
N ARG A 435 31.15 8.14 -13.84
CA ARG A 435 31.28 8.29 -15.29
C ARG A 435 31.57 6.98 -16.01
N SER A 436 32.44 6.13 -15.45
CA SER A 436 32.77 4.83 -16.04
C SER A 436 31.55 3.90 -16.08
N LEU A 437 30.79 3.82 -14.98
CA LEU A 437 29.56 3.03 -14.89
C LEU A 437 28.51 3.52 -15.90
N ARG A 438 28.35 4.83 -16.06
CA ARG A 438 27.40 5.43 -16.99
C ARG A 438 27.82 5.18 -18.45
N GLN A 439 29.09 5.33 -18.78
CA GLN A 439 29.63 5.04 -20.12
C GLN A 439 29.48 3.56 -20.50
N ALA A 440 29.61 2.66 -19.53
CA ALA A 440 29.42 1.25 -19.72
C ALA A 440 27.94 0.81 -19.76
N GLY A 441 26.98 1.72 -19.47
CA GLY A 441 25.54 1.41 -19.43
C GLY A 441 25.12 0.60 -18.21
N HIS A 442 25.92 0.67 -17.13
CA HIS A 442 25.59 -0.03 -15.87
C HIS A 442 24.69 0.83 -14.96
N ILE A 443 24.65 2.14 -15.18
CA ILE A 443 23.76 3.08 -14.50
C ILE A 443 23.15 4.06 -15.48
N GLY A 444 22.00 4.61 -15.11
CA GLY A 444 21.28 5.61 -15.89
C GLY A 444 20.68 5.07 -17.18
N GLY A 445 20.15 5.98 -17.98
CA GLY A 445 19.61 5.67 -19.29
C GLY A 445 18.31 6.41 -19.60
N THR A 446 17.66 5.98 -20.66
CA THR A 446 16.36 6.47 -21.09
C THR A 446 15.45 5.29 -21.37
N LEU A 447 14.17 5.42 -21.09
CA LEU A 447 13.20 4.41 -21.49
C LEU A 447 13.01 4.44 -23.02
N PRO A 448 12.78 3.27 -23.67
CA PRO A 448 12.52 3.21 -25.08
C PRO A 448 11.29 4.05 -25.46
N PRO A 449 11.17 4.50 -26.72
CA PRO A 449 10.00 5.23 -27.19
C PRO A 449 8.73 4.35 -27.12
N PRO A 450 7.53 4.95 -27.03
CA PRO A 450 6.25 4.24 -26.85
C PRO A 450 5.99 3.12 -27.86
N ALA A 451 6.47 3.27 -29.09
CA ALA A 451 6.30 2.28 -30.15
C ALA A 451 7.05 0.96 -29.88
N GLU A 452 8.12 1.02 -29.09
CA GLU A 452 8.98 -0.11 -28.73
C GLU A 452 8.61 -0.70 -27.36
N LEU A 453 7.94 0.09 -26.52
CA LEU A 453 7.35 -0.37 -25.27
C LEU A 453 6.11 -1.19 -25.63
N GLY A 454 6.29 -2.46 -26.00
CA GLY A 454 5.19 -3.37 -26.26
C GLY A 454 4.20 -3.31 -25.09
N PHE A 455 2.93 -2.96 -25.37
CA PHE A 455 1.90 -2.86 -24.35
C PHE A 455 1.88 -4.15 -23.53
N ILE A 456 2.23 -4.03 -22.24
CA ILE A 456 2.17 -5.13 -21.26
C ILE A 456 0.71 -5.58 -21.03
N TYR A 457 -0.24 -4.77 -21.48
CA TYR A 457 -1.66 -5.10 -21.49
C TYR A 457 -2.21 -5.03 -22.94
N LYS A 458 -2.15 -6.17 -23.64
CA LYS A 458 -3.04 -6.45 -24.75
C LYS A 458 -4.32 -7.07 -24.21
#